data_1ed690ea4525ba3475a49221cdccfa48
#
_entry.id   1ed690ea4525ba3475a49221cdccfa48
#
_cell.length_a   1.000
_cell.length_b   1.000
_cell.length_c   1.000
_cell.angle_alpha   90.00
_cell.angle_beta   90.00
_cell.angle_gamma   90.00
#
_symmetry.space_group_name_H-M   'P 1'
#
loop_
_entity.id
_entity.type
_entity.pdbx_description
1 polymer ?
#
loop_
_entity_poly.entity_id
_entity_poly.type
_entity_poly.pdbx_seq_one_letter_code
_entity_poly.pdbx_strand_id
1 'polypeptide(L)'
;PMAGGKSHYVTLWVYSLATKKTIQIKTEGPKEQYLTNIAWSPDEKKIYIAIVNRLQNEMKLNEYDATTGNFVRTLFEEHDDKYTEPLHPMLFVKNNPTQFIWQSRRDGFTHFYLYDISGKLIKQLTKGNWEVKAENGFDEKGERLFFHANDQSPVNQDFYSVNIKSGEVKHLTYGNGFHTCVLDEKGNYFIDNFSSSTTPREYNVINTADRKST
;
A
#
# COMPACT_ATOMS: atom_id res chain seq x y z
N PRO A 1 6.50 -17.51 18.68
CA PRO A 1 7.61 -18.43 18.89
C PRO A 1 8.78 -17.71 19.57
N MET A 2 9.51 -18.42 20.42
CA MET A 2 10.73 -17.86 21.03
C MET A 2 11.86 -17.81 20.00
N ALA A 3 12.76 -16.85 20.15
CA ALA A 3 13.96 -16.76 19.31
C ALA A 3 14.71 -18.10 19.31
N GLY A 4 15.12 -18.59 18.14
CA GLY A 4 15.72 -19.91 17.95
C GLY A 4 14.75 -21.11 17.91
N GLY A 5 13.45 -20.90 18.14
CA GLY A 5 12.42 -21.93 18.00
C GLY A 5 11.97 -22.15 16.55
N LYS A 6 11.11 -23.17 16.36
CA LYS A 6 10.51 -23.43 15.03
C LYS A 6 9.51 -22.34 14.67
N SER A 7 9.56 -21.89 13.40
CA SER A 7 8.55 -20.98 12.84
C SER A 7 7.24 -21.72 12.55
N HIS A 8 6.15 -20.98 12.48
CA HIS A 8 4.87 -21.54 12.00
C HIS A 8 4.95 -21.83 10.50
N TYR A 9 4.38 -22.95 10.10
CA TYR A 9 4.11 -23.24 8.69
C TYR A 9 2.67 -22.83 8.40
N VAL A 10 2.52 -21.77 7.60
CA VAL A 10 1.20 -21.24 7.26
C VAL A 10 0.79 -21.66 5.85
N THR A 11 -0.49 -21.83 5.66
CA THR A 11 -1.11 -22.07 4.35
C THR A 11 -2.25 -21.10 4.15
N LEU A 12 -2.46 -20.67 2.93
CA LEU A 12 -3.56 -19.77 2.56
C LEU A 12 -4.67 -20.56 1.88
N TRP A 13 -5.91 -20.26 2.24
CA TRP A 13 -7.11 -20.88 1.68
C TRP A 13 -8.13 -19.83 1.30
N VAL A 14 -8.85 -20.09 0.21
CA VAL A 14 -10.00 -19.31 -0.23
C VAL A 14 -11.28 -20.10 0.03
N TYR A 15 -12.27 -19.44 0.62
CA TYR A 15 -13.61 -20.01 0.77
C TYR A 15 -14.59 -19.29 -0.15
N SER A 16 -15.22 -20.02 -1.05
CA SER A 16 -16.27 -19.50 -1.93
C SER A 16 -17.62 -19.52 -1.23
N LEU A 17 -18.22 -18.36 -1.01
CA LEU A 17 -19.56 -18.24 -0.44
C LEU A 17 -20.64 -18.84 -1.33
N ALA A 18 -20.48 -18.74 -2.65
CA ALA A 18 -21.44 -19.23 -3.63
C ALA A 18 -21.44 -20.76 -3.70
N THR A 19 -20.25 -21.38 -3.77
CA THR A 19 -20.14 -22.85 -3.97
C THR A 19 -19.94 -23.63 -2.67
N LYS A 20 -19.71 -22.93 -1.53
CA LYS A 20 -19.39 -23.50 -0.22
C LYS A 20 -18.12 -24.39 -0.25
N LYS A 21 -17.22 -24.14 -1.17
CA LYS A 21 -15.97 -24.90 -1.32
C LYS A 21 -14.77 -24.10 -0.81
N THR A 22 -13.80 -24.81 -0.25
CA THR A 22 -12.50 -24.29 0.17
C THR A 22 -11.43 -24.71 -0.85
N ILE A 23 -10.58 -23.78 -1.24
CA ILE A 23 -9.51 -23.97 -2.22
C ILE A 23 -8.21 -23.54 -1.57
N GLN A 24 -7.21 -24.43 -1.56
CA GLN A 24 -5.87 -24.08 -1.08
C GLN A 24 -5.11 -23.32 -2.16
N ILE A 25 -4.52 -22.19 -1.80
CA ILE A 25 -3.56 -21.49 -2.64
C ILE A 25 -2.23 -22.25 -2.59
N LYS A 26 -1.77 -22.72 -3.76
CA LYS A 26 -0.58 -23.55 -3.89
C LYS A 26 0.67 -22.67 -3.92
N THR A 27 1.04 -22.16 -2.75
CA THR A 27 2.28 -21.39 -2.59
C THR A 27 3.45 -22.36 -2.65
N GLU A 28 4.22 -22.28 -3.73
CA GLU A 28 5.43 -23.08 -3.90
C GLU A 28 6.59 -22.50 -3.10
N GLY A 29 7.64 -23.32 -2.90
CA GLY A 29 8.86 -22.90 -2.21
C GLY A 29 9.03 -23.50 -0.81
N PRO A 30 9.99 -22.99 -0.04
CA PRO A 30 10.27 -23.48 1.31
C PRO A 30 9.08 -23.31 2.25
N LYS A 31 8.86 -24.30 3.14
CA LYS A 31 7.77 -24.21 4.14
C LYS A 31 7.94 -23.04 5.12
N GLU A 32 9.15 -22.58 5.33
CA GLU A 32 9.51 -21.49 6.24
C GLU A 32 9.53 -20.11 5.55
N GLN A 33 8.62 -19.86 4.65
CA GLN A 33 8.42 -18.57 4.01
C GLN A 33 7.30 -17.78 4.69
N TYR A 34 7.30 -16.46 4.52
CA TYR A 34 6.24 -15.59 5.00
C TYR A 34 5.26 -15.30 3.86
N LEU A 35 3.97 -15.56 4.12
CA LEU A 35 2.87 -15.21 3.21
C LEU A 35 2.26 -13.91 3.75
N THR A 36 2.44 -12.81 3.06
CA THR A 36 2.04 -11.49 3.53
C THR A 36 1.41 -10.65 2.42
N ASN A 37 0.77 -9.55 2.80
CA ASN A 37 0.24 -8.53 1.89
C ASN A 37 -0.67 -9.11 0.79
N ILE A 38 -1.70 -9.81 1.24
CA ILE A 38 -2.67 -10.47 0.36
C ILE A 38 -3.60 -9.40 -0.23
N ALA A 39 -3.77 -9.41 -1.55
CA ALA A 39 -4.72 -8.58 -2.26
C ALA A 39 -5.55 -9.39 -3.24
N TRP A 40 -6.81 -8.98 -3.45
CA TRP A 40 -7.67 -9.51 -4.49
C TRP A 40 -7.60 -8.64 -5.75
N SER A 41 -7.72 -9.27 -6.92
CA SER A 41 -8.05 -8.50 -8.12
C SER A 41 -9.45 -7.90 -8.00
N PRO A 42 -9.74 -6.75 -8.66
CA PRO A 42 -11.06 -6.12 -8.61
C PRO A 42 -12.22 -7.01 -9.11
N ASP A 43 -11.92 -8.01 -9.94
CA ASP A 43 -12.89 -9.00 -10.44
C ASP A 43 -12.95 -10.30 -9.61
N GLU A 44 -12.22 -10.35 -8.48
CA GLU A 44 -12.14 -11.47 -7.53
C GLU A 44 -11.65 -12.80 -8.12
N LYS A 45 -11.04 -12.79 -9.33
CA LYS A 45 -10.53 -13.99 -9.98
C LYS A 45 -9.09 -14.33 -9.66
N LYS A 46 -8.35 -13.38 -9.14
CA LYS A 46 -6.93 -13.50 -8.82
C LYS A 46 -6.66 -13.11 -7.38
N ILE A 47 -5.63 -13.73 -6.83
CA ILE A 47 -5.06 -13.36 -5.52
C ILE A 47 -3.59 -13.05 -5.73
N TYR A 48 -3.15 -11.96 -5.12
CA TYR A 48 -1.76 -11.54 -5.11
C TYR A 48 -1.21 -11.67 -3.69
N ILE A 49 0.00 -12.21 -3.59
CA ILE A 49 0.63 -12.47 -2.30
C ILE A 49 2.09 -12.05 -2.40
N ALA A 50 2.55 -11.22 -1.46
CA ALA A 50 3.97 -10.99 -1.27
C ALA A 50 4.55 -12.16 -0.45
N ILE A 51 5.41 -12.95 -1.07
CA ILE A 51 6.11 -14.05 -0.42
C ILE A 51 7.50 -13.57 -0.08
N VAL A 52 7.84 -13.59 1.21
CA VAL A 52 9.15 -13.19 1.72
C VAL A 52 9.90 -14.43 2.20
N ASN A 53 11.18 -14.56 1.83
CA ASN A 53 12.01 -15.67 2.25
C ASN A 53 12.30 -15.60 3.77
N ARG A 54 12.81 -16.69 4.34
CA ARG A 54 13.12 -16.77 5.78
C ARG A 54 14.17 -15.76 6.25
N LEU A 55 15.10 -15.39 5.40
CA LEU A 55 16.13 -14.38 5.68
C LEU A 55 15.60 -12.95 5.60
N GLN A 56 14.38 -12.77 5.09
CA GLN A 56 13.73 -11.48 4.91
C GLN A 56 14.53 -10.50 4.04
N ASN A 57 15.26 -11.00 3.06
CA ASN A 57 16.01 -10.18 2.12
C ASN A 57 15.54 -10.32 0.67
N GLU A 58 14.60 -11.21 0.41
CA GLU A 58 13.97 -11.41 -0.90
C GLU A 58 12.45 -11.45 -0.76
N MET A 59 11.76 -10.73 -1.63
CA MET A 59 10.31 -10.71 -1.75
C MET A 59 9.90 -10.96 -3.20
N LYS A 60 8.89 -11.81 -3.39
CA LYS A 60 8.24 -12.06 -4.68
C LYS A 60 6.76 -11.71 -4.59
N LEU A 61 6.27 -10.82 -5.45
CA LEU A 61 4.84 -10.58 -5.60
C LEU A 61 4.28 -11.58 -6.61
N ASN A 62 3.56 -12.58 -6.11
CA ASN A 62 3.03 -13.69 -6.90
C ASN A 62 1.52 -13.56 -7.14
N GLU A 63 1.10 -13.92 -8.35
CA GLU A 63 -0.29 -14.02 -8.78
C GLU A 63 -0.76 -15.47 -8.76
N TYR A 64 -1.96 -15.70 -8.21
CA TYR A 64 -2.61 -17.00 -8.15
C TYR A 64 -4.03 -16.92 -8.70
N ASP A 65 -4.51 -18.01 -9.30
CA ASP A 65 -5.91 -18.16 -9.69
C ASP A 65 -6.76 -18.50 -8.47
N ALA A 66 -7.77 -17.67 -8.17
CA ALA A 66 -8.58 -17.80 -6.97
C ALA A 66 -9.53 -19.01 -6.99
N THR A 67 -9.81 -19.57 -8.17
CA THR A 67 -10.74 -20.70 -8.34
C THR A 67 -10.06 -22.05 -8.27
N THR A 68 -8.79 -22.13 -8.61
CA THR A 68 -7.99 -23.36 -8.64
C THR A 68 -6.88 -23.39 -7.60
N GLY A 69 -6.52 -22.22 -7.06
CA GLY A 69 -5.38 -22.04 -6.17
C GLY A 69 -4.02 -22.14 -6.86
N ASN A 70 -3.98 -22.30 -8.19
CA ASN A 70 -2.74 -22.49 -8.92
C ASN A 70 -1.94 -21.20 -9.03
N PHE A 71 -0.61 -21.33 -8.94
CA PHE A 71 0.33 -20.26 -9.30
C PHE A 71 0.17 -19.88 -10.77
N VAL A 72 0.18 -18.60 -11.05
CA VAL A 72 0.11 -18.05 -12.41
C VAL A 72 1.45 -17.52 -12.85
N ARG A 73 2.01 -16.59 -12.06
CA ARG A 73 3.32 -15.96 -12.33
C ARG A 73 3.81 -15.13 -11.14
N THR A 74 5.09 -14.78 -11.16
CA THR A 74 5.65 -13.70 -10.35
C THR A 74 5.56 -12.38 -11.14
N LEU A 75 5.00 -11.33 -10.53
CA LEU A 75 4.92 -10.01 -11.16
C LEU A 75 6.28 -9.32 -11.13
N PHE A 76 6.90 -9.27 -9.97
CA PHE A 76 8.26 -8.75 -9.78
C PHE A 76 8.84 -9.27 -8.46
N GLU A 77 10.15 -9.02 -8.30
CA GLU A 77 10.91 -9.38 -7.11
C GLU A 77 11.59 -8.14 -6.53
N GLU A 78 11.76 -8.11 -5.22
CA GLU A 78 12.60 -7.13 -4.52
C GLU A 78 13.66 -7.87 -3.71
N HIS A 79 14.85 -7.31 -3.71
CA HIS A 79 15.98 -7.78 -2.93
C HIS A 79 16.64 -6.60 -2.21
N ASP A 80 17.03 -6.82 -0.96
CA ASP A 80 17.85 -5.88 -0.19
C ASP A 80 18.83 -6.69 0.66
N ASP A 81 20.12 -6.32 0.68
CA ASP A 81 21.16 -7.03 1.42
C ASP A 81 20.94 -7.01 2.94
N LYS A 82 20.14 -6.10 3.45
CA LYS A 82 19.80 -6.00 4.87
C LYS A 82 18.48 -6.67 5.18
N TYR A 83 17.36 -6.10 4.67
CA TYR A 83 16.04 -6.69 4.81
C TYR A 83 15.04 -6.08 3.83
N THR A 84 14.09 -6.89 3.41
CA THR A 84 12.91 -6.49 2.63
C THR A 84 11.67 -6.75 3.47
N GLU A 85 10.90 -5.70 3.77
CA GLU A 85 9.67 -5.77 4.56
C GLU A 85 8.55 -5.04 3.84
N PRO A 86 7.73 -5.76 3.05
CA PRO A 86 6.56 -5.17 2.44
C PRO A 86 5.51 -4.87 3.52
N LEU A 87 5.18 -3.59 3.72
CA LEU A 87 4.29 -3.14 4.79
C LEU A 87 2.81 -3.20 4.39
N HIS A 88 2.50 -3.02 3.11
CA HIS A 88 1.14 -2.89 2.60
C HIS A 88 0.91 -3.79 1.38
N PRO A 89 -0.31 -4.31 1.20
CA PRO A 89 -0.66 -5.03 -0.02
C PRO A 89 -0.64 -4.11 -1.24
N MET A 90 -0.59 -4.70 -2.44
CA MET A 90 -0.77 -3.93 -3.66
C MET A 90 -2.15 -3.24 -3.65
N LEU A 91 -2.18 -1.99 -4.05
CA LEU A 91 -3.40 -1.18 -4.11
C LEU A 91 -3.77 -0.94 -5.57
N PHE A 92 -4.86 -1.55 -6.05
CA PHE A 92 -5.35 -1.28 -7.40
C PHE A 92 -5.76 0.18 -7.56
N VAL A 93 -5.40 0.78 -8.69
CA VAL A 93 -5.84 2.14 -9.01
C VAL A 93 -7.35 2.13 -9.23
N LYS A 94 -8.07 2.99 -8.50
CA LYS A 94 -9.53 3.09 -8.60
C LYS A 94 -9.95 3.36 -10.03
N ASN A 95 -10.94 2.64 -10.53
CA ASN A 95 -11.44 2.68 -11.91
C ASN A 95 -10.41 2.24 -12.99
N ASN A 96 -9.26 1.68 -12.59
CA ASN A 96 -8.26 1.16 -13.52
C ASN A 96 -7.69 -0.19 -13.04
N PRO A 97 -8.34 -1.31 -13.33
CA PRO A 97 -7.92 -2.63 -12.86
C PRO A 97 -6.63 -3.14 -13.52
N THR A 98 -6.07 -2.40 -14.49
CA THR A 98 -4.83 -2.77 -15.19
C THR A 98 -3.59 -2.15 -14.55
N GLN A 99 -3.75 -1.34 -13.50
CA GLN A 99 -2.66 -0.69 -12.80
C GLN A 99 -2.81 -0.81 -11.28
N PHE A 100 -1.68 -0.85 -10.59
CA PHE A 100 -1.64 -0.86 -9.13
C PHE A 100 -0.48 -0.03 -8.57
N ILE A 101 -0.63 0.37 -7.32
CA ILE A 101 0.39 1.05 -6.53
C ILE A 101 1.05 0.01 -5.61
N TRP A 102 2.37 0.06 -5.56
CA TRP A 102 3.17 -0.70 -4.61
C TRP A 102 3.99 0.25 -3.74
N GLN A 103 4.06 -0.02 -2.44
CA GLN A 103 4.95 0.69 -1.53
C GLN A 103 6.26 -0.07 -1.38
N SER A 104 7.38 0.63 -1.55
CA SER A 104 8.70 0.03 -1.47
C SER A 104 9.72 0.99 -0.89
N ARG A 105 10.72 0.44 -0.19
CA ARG A 105 11.88 1.18 0.33
C ARG A 105 13.14 1.03 -0.53
N ARG A 106 13.02 0.58 -1.76
CA ARG A 106 14.13 0.27 -2.67
C ARG A 106 15.11 1.41 -2.92
N ASP A 107 14.72 2.65 -2.66
CA ASP A 107 15.57 3.85 -2.75
C ASP A 107 15.95 4.44 -1.37
N GLY A 108 15.78 3.66 -0.28
CA GLY A 108 16.14 4.01 1.09
C GLY A 108 14.98 4.56 1.93
N PHE A 109 13.89 5.04 1.31
CA PHE A 109 12.69 5.53 1.96
C PHE A 109 11.45 4.88 1.38
N THR A 110 10.36 4.81 2.16
CA THR A 110 9.08 4.25 1.69
C THR A 110 8.40 5.20 0.72
N HIS A 111 8.25 4.76 -0.53
CA HIS A 111 7.60 5.52 -1.59
C HIS A 111 6.61 4.71 -2.39
N PHE A 112 5.74 5.41 -3.16
CA PHE A 112 4.79 4.80 -4.09
C PHE A 112 5.40 4.59 -5.47
N TYR A 113 5.16 3.39 -6.01
CA TYR A 113 5.56 2.98 -7.35
C TYR A 113 4.32 2.49 -8.10
N LEU A 114 4.09 3.03 -9.30
CA LEU A 114 3.00 2.63 -10.18
C LEU A 114 3.48 1.51 -11.10
N TYR A 115 2.75 0.41 -11.11
CA TYR A 115 2.96 -0.75 -11.96
C TYR A 115 1.75 -1.01 -12.85
N ASP A 116 1.95 -1.66 -13.99
CA ASP A 116 0.90 -2.34 -14.70
C ASP A 116 0.69 -3.76 -14.15
N ILE A 117 -0.45 -4.36 -14.49
CA ILE A 117 -0.82 -5.69 -14.00
C ILE A 117 0.11 -6.80 -14.51
N SER A 118 0.98 -6.55 -15.51
CA SER A 118 1.99 -7.51 -15.94
C SER A 118 3.19 -7.58 -14.99
N GLY A 119 3.29 -6.63 -14.05
CA GLY A 119 4.43 -6.46 -13.15
C GLY A 119 5.50 -5.49 -13.66
N LYS A 120 5.23 -4.78 -14.77
CA LYS A 120 6.15 -3.78 -15.30
C LYS A 120 6.01 -2.48 -14.52
N LEU A 121 7.12 -1.98 -13.99
CA LEU A 121 7.18 -0.66 -13.39
C LEU A 121 6.91 0.41 -14.45
N ILE A 122 5.89 1.24 -14.22
CA ILE A 122 5.55 2.39 -15.05
C ILE A 122 6.37 3.60 -14.60
N LYS A 123 6.32 3.94 -13.30
CA LYS A 123 7.08 5.05 -12.71
C LYS A 123 7.05 5.04 -11.19
N GLN A 124 7.98 5.78 -10.60
CA GLN A 124 7.91 6.19 -9.21
C GLN A 124 7.01 7.43 -9.07
N LEU A 125 6.04 7.40 -8.13
CA LEU A 125 5.08 8.49 -7.92
C LEU A 125 5.55 9.51 -6.88
N THR A 126 6.22 9.03 -5.83
CA THR A 126 6.76 9.88 -4.76
C THR A 126 8.25 9.60 -4.57
N LYS A 127 9.02 10.60 -4.19
CA LYS A 127 10.47 10.48 -3.98
C LYS A 127 10.98 11.56 -3.01
N GLY A 128 12.10 11.30 -2.37
CA GLY A 128 12.76 12.24 -1.46
C GLY A 128 13.32 11.55 -0.21
N ASN A 129 13.92 12.33 0.68
CA ASN A 129 14.48 11.84 1.94
C ASN A 129 13.40 11.83 3.05
N TRP A 130 12.25 11.27 2.75
CA TRP A 130 11.08 11.19 3.62
C TRP A 130 10.27 9.94 3.29
N GLU A 131 9.31 9.60 4.11
CA GLU A 131 8.53 8.38 3.97
C GLU A 131 7.05 8.64 3.82
N VAL A 132 6.42 7.91 2.91
CA VAL A 132 4.98 7.65 2.95
C VAL A 132 4.68 6.82 4.20
N LYS A 133 3.68 7.24 4.99
CA LYS A 133 3.27 6.53 6.22
C LYS A 133 2.02 5.66 6.00
N ALA A 134 1.02 6.21 5.32
CA ALA A 134 -0.23 5.50 5.04
C ALA A 134 -0.91 6.08 3.80
N GLU A 135 -1.50 5.21 2.98
CA GLU A 135 -2.44 5.63 1.93
C GLU A 135 -3.84 5.84 2.53
N ASN A 136 -4.59 6.80 1.99
CA ASN A 136 -5.93 7.17 2.41
C ASN A 136 -6.98 7.05 1.30
N GLY A 137 -6.64 6.33 0.22
CA GLY A 137 -7.54 6.11 -0.89
C GLY A 137 -7.45 7.14 -2.02
N PHE A 138 -8.34 6.99 -2.98
CA PHE A 138 -8.37 7.78 -4.21
C PHE A 138 -9.53 8.77 -4.21
N ASP A 139 -9.44 9.80 -5.05
CA ASP A 139 -10.62 10.57 -5.44
C ASP A 139 -11.62 9.73 -6.24
N GLU A 140 -12.81 10.29 -6.53
CA GLU A 140 -13.89 9.59 -7.22
C GLU A 140 -13.46 9.07 -8.60
N LYS A 141 -12.59 9.80 -9.29
CA LYS A 141 -12.11 9.47 -10.64
C LYS A 141 -10.93 8.49 -10.64
N GLY A 142 -10.26 8.28 -9.51
CA GLY A 142 -9.01 7.50 -9.43
C GLY A 142 -7.80 8.23 -10.00
N GLU A 143 -7.86 9.56 -10.13
CA GLU A 143 -6.79 10.37 -10.69
C GLU A 143 -5.75 10.80 -9.64
N ARG A 144 -6.19 10.93 -8.38
CA ARG A 144 -5.34 11.31 -7.25
C ARG A 144 -5.39 10.25 -6.15
N LEU A 145 -4.22 9.88 -5.65
CA LEU A 145 -4.05 9.10 -4.41
C LEU A 145 -3.72 10.04 -3.27
N PHE A 146 -4.41 9.89 -2.14
CA PHE A 146 -4.18 10.67 -0.93
C PHE A 146 -3.39 9.85 0.08
N PHE A 147 -2.51 10.51 0.84
CA PHE A 147 -1.62 9.79 1.75
C PHE A 147 -1.03 10.70 2.85
N HIS A 148 -0.59 10.08 3.93
CA HIS A 148 0.21 10.72 4.96
C HIS A 148 1.71 10.51 4.69
N ALA A 149 2.51 11.54 5.01
CA ALA A 149 3.97 11.50 4.90
C ALA A 149 4.63 12.44 5.92
N ASN A 150 5.94 12.25 6.12
CA ASN A 150 6.76 13.06 7.04
C ASN A 150 7.78 13.96 6.30
N ASP A 151 7.39 14.49 5.13
CA ASP A 151 8.26 15.28 4.26
C ASP A 151 8.80 16.55 4.95
N GLN A 152 7.96 17.24 5.73
CA GLN A 152 8.34 18.50 6.38
C GLN A 152 9.27 18.30 7.59
N SER A 153 9.12 17.20 8.30
CA SER A 153 9.94 16.86 9.46
C SER A 153 9.76 15.38 9.85
N PRO A 154 10.82 14.68 10.30
CA PRO A 154 10.69 13.29 10.76
C PRO A 154 9.71 13.07 11.91
N VAL A 155 9.41 14.12 12.70
CA VAL A 155 8.48 14.05 13.84
C VAL A 155 7.09 14.57 13.53
N ASN A 156 6.87 15.12 12.32
CA ASN A 156 5.58 15.57 11.85
C ASN A 156 4.92 14.52 10.95
N GLN A 157 3.64 14.64 10.78
CA GLN A 157 2.87 13.92 9.80
C GLN A 157 1.91 14.88 9.10
N ASP A 158 2.02 14.94 7.80
CA ASP A 158 1.23 15.81 6.95
C ASP A 158 0.41 15.01 5.94
N PHE A 159 -0.59 15.65 5.33
CA PHE A 159 -1.45 15.05 4.34
C PHE A 159 -1.17 15.59 2.95
N TYR A 160 -1.09 14.67 2.00
CA TYR A 160 -0.71 14.93 0.61
C TYR A 160 -1.67 14.27 -0.36
N SER A 161 -1.64 14.72 -1.60
CA SER A 161 -2.15 13.96 -2.74
C SER A 161 -1.08 13.86 -3.82
N VAL A 162 -1.09 12.75 -4.59
CA VAL A 162 -0.28 12.59 -5.79
C VAL A 162 -1.17 12.28 -6.99
N ASN A 163 -0.98 13.00 -8.09
CA ASN A 163 -1.67 12.71 -9.34
C ASN A 163 -1.03 11.49 -10.01
N ILE A 164 -1.83 10.44 -10.26
CA ILE A 164 -1.33 9.16 -10.79
C ILE A 164 -0.70 9.33 -12.18
N LYS A 165 -1.26 10.19 -13.03
CA LYS A 165 -0.79 10.40 -14.40
C LYS A 165 0.42 11.32 -14.46
N SER A 166 0.41 12.47 -13.83
CA SER A 166 1.52 13.44 -13.87
C SER A 166 2.63 13.11 -12.86
N GLY A 167 2.31 12.53 -11.70
CA GLY A 167 3.23 12.39 -10.58
C GLY A 167 3.35 13.67 -9.75
N GLU A 168 2.50 14.68 -9.98
CA GLU A 168 2.49 15.91 -9.21
C GLU A 168 2.03 15.62 -7.78
N VAL A 169 2.87 15.96 -6.80
CA VAL A 169 2.57 15.86 -5.37
C VAL A 169 2.11 17.21 -4.86
N LYS A 170 0.99 17.22 -4.13
CA LYS A 170 0.42 18.43 -3.53
C LYS A 170 0.30 18.25 -2.02
N HIS A 171 0.89 19.15 -1.23
CA HIS A 171 0.74 19.23 0.21
C HIS A 171 -0.64 19.85 0.55
N LEU A 172 -1.41 19.24 1.44
CA LEU A 172 -2.80 19.61 1.71
C LEU A 172 -3.03 20.23 3.09
N THR A 173 -2.22 19.88 4.08
CA THR A 173 -2.33 20.39 5.46
C THR A 173 -1.51 21.65 5.70
N TYR A 174 -1.75 22.32 6.82
CA TYR A 174 -1.05 23.51 7.27
C TYR A 174 -0.65 23.38 8.74
N GLY A 175 0.46 23.99 9.10
CA GLY A 175 0.96 24.00 10.47
C GLY A 175 1.98 22.90 10.73
N ASN A 176 2.84 23.14 11.72
CA ASN A 176 3.86 22.17 12.13
C ASN A 176 3.30 21.29 13.25
N GLY A 177 3.08 20.02 12.96
CA GLY A 177 2.54 19.08 13.93
C GLY A 177 2.16 17.74 13.34
N PHE A 178 1.22 17.10 13.96
CA PHE A 178 0.74 15.79 13.58
C PHE A 178 -0.70 15.87 13.08
N HIS A 179 -0.89 15.57 11.80
CA HIS A 179 -2.18 15.54 11.13
C HIS A 179 -2.66 14.12 10.95
N THR A 180 -3.87 13.81 11.40
CA THR A 180 -4.54 12.54 11.13
C THR A 180 -5.79 12.85 10.33
N CYS A 181 -5.73 12.58 9.03
CA CYS A 181 -6.76 12.99 8.10
C CYS A 181 -7.65 11.81 7.69
N VAL A 182 -8.96 12.08 7.59
CA VAL A 182 -9.95 11.14 7.07
C VAL A 182 -10.57 11.75 5.83
N LEU A 183 -10.36 11.10 4.69
CA LEU A 183 -10.86 11.53 3.39
C LEU A 183 -12.32 11.14 3.20
N ASP A 184 -13.14 11.98 2.56
CA ASP A 184 -14.47 11.60 2.09
C ASP A 184 -14.39 10.63 0.89
N GLU A 185 -15.45 9.89 0.62
CA GLU A 185 -15.48 8.85 -0.43
C GLU A 185 -15.18 9.39 -1.85
N LYS A 186 -15.42 10.68 -2.09
CA LYS A 186 -15.20 11.34 -3.37
C LYS A 186 -13.85 12.03 -3.49
N GLY A 187 -13.13 12.18 -2.37
CA GLY A 187 -11.86 12.89 -2.34
C GLY A 187 -11.98 14.40 -2.47
N ASN A 188 -13.15 14.99 -2.13
CA ASN A 188 -13.39 16.42 -2.21
C ASN A 188 -13.03 17.16 -0.91
N TYR A 189 -13.21 16.48 0.23
CA TYR A 189 -12.96 17.02 1.55
C TYR A 189 -12.24 16.00 2.42
N PHE A 190 -11.54 16.48 3.42
CA PHE A 190 -11.04 15.65 4.50
C PHE A 190 -11.25 16.34 5.85
N ILE A 191 -11.42 15.53 6.88
CA ILE A 191 -11.38 16.00 8.26
C ILE A 191 -9.93 15.89 8.71
N ASP A 192 -9.34 17.00 9.09
CA ASP A 192 -8.02 17.08 9.68
C ASP A 192 -8.12 17.13 11.21
N ASN A 193 -7.60 16.11 11.85
CA ASN A 193 -7.39 16.08 13.30
C ASN A 193 -5.92 16.47 13.57
N PHE A 194 -5.70 17.74 13.85
CA PHE A 194 -4.39 18.33 14.06
C PHE A 194 -4.03 18.43 15.54
N SER A 195 -2.77 18.20 15.85
CA SER A 195 -2.18 18.47 17.17
C SER A 195 -0.70 18.86 17.05
N SER A 196 -0.21 19.67 17.99
CA SER A 196 1.19 20.06 18.08
C SER A 196 1.62 20.18 19.55
N SER A 197 2.87 20.56 19.80
CA SER A 197 3.36 20.83 21.16
C SER A 197 2.64 22.00 21.85
N THR A 198 2.01 22.90 21.09
CA THR A 198 1.30 24.08 21.60
C THR A 198 -0.20 24.03 21.36
N THR A 199 -0.68 23.11 20.53
CA THR A 199 -2.09 22.94 20.16
C THR A 199 -2.54 21.54 20.55
N PRO A 200 -3.40 21.36 21.56
CA PRO A 200 -3.73 20.03 22.06
C PRO A 200 -4.51 19.19 21.06
N ARG A 201 -5.52 19.73 20.41
CA ARG A 201 -6.28 19.09 19.34
C ARG A 201 -7.23 20.06 18.68
N GLU A 202 -7.21 20.09 17.35
CA GLU A 202 -8.15 20.83 16.51
C GLU A 202 -8.75 19.92 15.43
N TYR A 203 -10.00 20.18 15.05
CA TYR A 203 -10.66 19.49 13.96
C TYR A 203 -11.10 20.51 12.92
N ASN A 204 -10.65 20.32 11.69
CA ASN A 204 -10.98 21.15 10.55
C ASN A 204 -11.54 20.31 9.40
N VAL A 205 -12.56 20.82 8.71
CA VAL A 205 -13.00 20.23 7.44
C VAL A 205 -12.35 21.06 6.34
N ILE A 206 -11.57 20.40 5.49
CA ILE A 206 -10.72 21.06 4.49
C ILE A 206 -11.07 20.54 3.09
N ASN A 207 -11.26 21.48 2.15
CA ASN A 207 -11.47 21.16 0.74
C ASN A 207 -10.13 20.78 0.07
N THR A 208 -10.07 19.64 -0.64
CA THR A 208 -8.84 19.13 -1.26
C THR A 208 -8.36 19.95 -2.46
N ALA A 209 -9.23 20.74 -3.11
CA ALA A 209 -8.87 21.52 -4.29
C ALA A 209 -8.18 22.83 -3.91
N ASP A 210 -8.79 23.63 -3.02
CA ASP A 210 -8.32 24.95 -2.65
C ASP A 210 -7.73 25.04 -1.23
N ARG A 211 -7.80 23.95 -0.45
CA ARG A 211 -7.31 23.82 0.92
C ARG A 211 -7.96 24.79 1.91
N LYS A 212 -9.16 25.26 1.64
CA LYS A 212 -9.89 26.14 2.57
C LYS A 212 -10.65 25.32 3.59
N SER A 213 -10.60 25.78 4.84
CA SER A 213 -11.47 25.28 5.91
C SER A 213 -12.90 25.81 5.68
N THR A 214 -13.89 24.97 5.93
CA THR A 214 -15.32 25.33 5.94
C THR A 214 -15.84 25.30 7.35
#